data_9e6554ce1fec015f23977235836f0ca6
#
_entry.id   9e6554ce1fec015f23977235836f0ca6
#
_cell.length_a   1.000
_cell.length_b   1.000
_cell.length_c   1.000
_cell.angle_alpha   90.00
_cell.angle_beta   90.00
_cell.angle_gamma   90.00
#
_symmetry.space_group_name_H-M   'P 1'
#
loop_
_entity.id
_entity.type
_entity.pdbx_description
1 polymer ?
#
loop_
_entity_poly.entity_id
_entity_poly.type
_entity_poly.pdbx_seq_one_letter_code
_entity_poly.pdbx_strand_id
1 'polypeptide(L)'
;WFLLIVVLVNGFAPLYCRKPDEKFAETLKQTEFTSDTPGGERIRCIDDNEEALLWRLRMIGAAKKSIVLATFDLRADESGTDLLAALNHAAEKGVEIKLLIDGIYQQLFLNGSREFQALTSRENVEVGVYNPVSPVGLFKLNYRMHDKYVIVDDKMYLLGGRNSNDIFLGDYTSDINVDRDILVCDTTNGKGESLQELEAYFQQIWNEDCVKLKGGRKKNSSEISVLEEAADDSEGSESNLKNSDIVNGKSNAENEITDETQEKLSKYEKQYQSLEMRYASLKEKYTDIEDYSSWQEDTIPANKITLVNN
;
A
#
# COMPACT_ATOMS: atom_id res chain seq x y z
N TRP A 1 9.23 -2.63 -38.88
CA TRP A 1 7.74 -2.66 -38.99
C TRP A 1 7.08 -2.95 -37.64
N PHE A 2 7.51 -3.98 -36.91
CA PHE A 2 6.94 -4.31 -35.60
C PHE A 2 6.99 -3.12 -34.63
N LEU A 3 8.16 -2.50 -34.47
CA LEU A 3 8.32 -1.31 -33.60
C LEU A 3 7.40 -0.14 -34.05
N LEU A 4 7.26 0.08 -35.34
CA LEU A 4 6.35 1.09 -35.88
C LEU A 4 4.90 0.80 -35.51
N ILE A 5 4.47 -0.45 -35.60
CA ILE A 5 3.12 -0.86 -35.20
C ILE A 5 2.92 -0.63 -33.68
N VAL A 6 3.90 -1.00 -32.85
CA VAL A 6 3.85 -0.73 -31.41
C VAL A 6 3.69 0.76 -31.12
N VAL A 7 4.48 1.61 -31.77
CA VAL A 7 4.42 3.07 -31.61
C VAL A 7 3.07 3.61 -32.05
N LEU A 8 2.57 3.17 -33.20
CA LEU A 8 1.27 3.62 -33.73
C LEU A 8 0.11 3.20 -32.81
N VAL A 9 0.09 1.93 -32.37
CA VAL A 9 -0.96 1.44 -31.47
C VAL A 9 -0.95 2.21 -30.17
N ASN A 10 0.21 2.38 -29.52
CA ASN A 10 0.28 3.12 -28.25
C ASN A 10 0.00 4.62 -28.45
N GLY A 11 0.40 5.22 -29.58
CA GLY A 11 0.12 6.63 -29.88
C GLY A 11 -1.35 6.92 -30.15
N PHE A 12 -2.07 5.98 -30.76
CA PHE A 12 -3.49 6.16 -31.11
C PHE A 12 -4.45 5.54 -30.07
N ALA A 13 -3.98 4.63 -29.20
CA ALA A 13 -4.83 4.01 -28.18
C ALA A 13 -5.58 5.04 -27.31
N PRO A 14 -4.97 6.16 -26.86
CA PRO A 14 -5.68 7.18 -26.07
C PRO A 14 -6.84 7.85 -26.82
N LEU A 15 -6.83 7.85 -28.15
CA LEU A 15 -7.94 8.42 -28.95
C LEU A 15 -9.21 7.56 -28.89
N TYR A 16 -9.07 6.30 -28.49
CA TYR A 16 -10.16 5.36 -28.27
C TYR A 16 -10.52 5.24 -26.81
N CYS A 17 -10.29 6.30 -26.01
CA CYS A 17 -10.72 6.35 -24.63
C CYS A 17 -12.17 5.94 -24.50
N ARG A 18 -12.46 5.02 -23.60
CA ARG A 18 -13.83 4.65 -23.27
C ARG A 18 -14.54 5.89 -22.78
N LYS A 19 -15.74 6.15 -23.30
CA LYS A 19 -16.62 7.13 -22.69
C LYS A 19 -16.89 6.68 -21.25
N PRO A 20 -17.04 7.61 -20.29
CA PRO A 20 -17.50 7.26 -18.97
C PRO A 20 -18.75 6.39 -19.07
N ASP A 21 -18.85 5.36 -18.25
CA ASP A 21 -20.05 4.53 -18.19
C ASP A 21 -21.24 5.43 -17.83
N GLU A 22 -22.33 5.28 -18.55
CA GLU A 22 -23.56 6.06 -18.29
C GLU A 22 -24.04 5.84 -16.85
N LYS A 23 -23.91 4.62 -16.33
CA LYS A 23 -24.21 4.29 -14.94
C LYS A 23 -23.32 5.06 -13.96
N PHE A 24 -22.02 5.18 -14.24
CA PHE A 24 -21.10 5.99 -13.44
C PHE A 24 -21.50 7.47 -13.48
N ALA A 25 -21.82 8.01 -14.65
CA ALA A 25 -22.26 9.40 -14.79
C ALA A 25 -23.58 9.67 -14.04
N GLU A 26 -24.49 8.70 -14.00
CA GLU A 26 -25.74 8.80 -13.23
C GLU A 26 -25.47 8.72 -11.72
N THR A 27 -24.58 7.83 -11.28
CA THR A 27 -24.16 7.74 -9.87
C THR A 27 -23.59 9.06 -9.40
N LEU A 28 -22.69 9.68 -10.18
CA LEU A 28 -22.12 10.99 -9.82
C LEU A 28 -23.19 12.08 -9.69
N LYS A 29 -24.23 12.08 -10.55
CA LYS A 29 -25.33 13.05 -10.45
C LYS A 29 -26.19 12.86 -9.21
N GLN A 30 -26.28 11.63 -8.70
CA GLN A 30 -27.06 11.28 -7.52
C GLN A 30 -26.25 11.37 -6.24
N THR A 31 -24.91 11.48 -6.32
CA THR A 31 -24.03 11.56 -5.17
C THR A 31 -24.13 12.94 -4.51
N GLU A 32 -24.46 12.96 -3.26
CA GLU A 32 -24.37 14.17 -2.42
C GLU A 32 -22.90 14.36 -2.00
N PHE A 33 -22.27 15.41 -2.51
CA PHE A 33 -20.87 15.74 -2.21
C PHE A 33 -20.69 16.60 -0.96
N THR A 34 -21.78 17.02 -0.34
CA THR A 34 -21.77 17.88 0.86
C THR A 34 -22.65 17.31 1.95
N SER A 35 -22.33 17.63 3.18
CA SER A 35 -23.15 17.34 4.36
C SER A 35 -23.08 18.52 5.32
N ASP A 36 -24.18 18.83 5.99
CA ASP A 36 -24.24 19.87 7.01
C ASP A 36 -23.82 19.34 8.40
N THR A 37 -23.68 18.02 8.54
CA THR A 37 -23.28 17.39 9.79
C THR A 37 -21.87 16.82 9.69
N PRO A 38 -21.04 16.95 10.76
CA PRO A 38 -19.72 16.34 10.80
C PRO A 38 -19.81 14.82 10.59
N GLY A 39 -18.93 14.31 9.72
CA GLY A 39 -18.70 12.88 9.54
C GLY A 39 -17.81 12.29 10.63
N GLY A 40 -17.50 11.01 10.49
CA GLY A 40 -16.57 10.28 11.37
C GLY A 40 -15.09 10.39 10.98
N GLU A 41 -14.76 11.22 10.02
CA GLU A 41 -13.41 11.37 9.48
C GLU A 41 -12.89 12.80 9.70
N ARG A 42 -11.59 12.90 9.85
CA ARG A 42 -10.86 14.16 10.04
C ARG A 42 -9.78 14.28 8.99
N ILE A 43 -9.50 15.51 8.56
CA ILE A 43 -8.58 15.77 7.44
C ILE A 43 -7.47 16.76 7.80
N ARG A 44 -6.34 16.63 7.10
CA ARG A 44 -5.27 17.62 7.01
C ARG A 44 -4.80 17.74 5.55
N CYS A 45 -4.70 18.98 5.07
CA CYS A 45 -4.02 19.25 3.79
C CYS A 45 -2.51 19.37 4.03
N ILE A 46 -1.71 18.79 3.15
CA ILE A 46 -0.24 18.80 3.22
C ILE A 46 0.27 19.37 1.90
N ASP A 47 0.86 20.55 1.95
CA ASP A 47 1.34 21.29 0.78
C ASP A 47 2.87 21.27 0.64
N ASP A 48 3.59 21.11 1.74
CA ASP A 48 5.04 21.10 1.82
C ASP A 48 5.62 19.69 1.58
N ASN A 49 6.76 19.57 0.87
CA ASN A 49 7.36 18.29 0.52
C ASN A 49 8.05 17.60 1.70
N GLU A 50 8.68 18.38 2.60
CA GLU A 50 9.29 17.82 3.82
C GLU A 50 8.21 17.33 4.77
N GLU A 51 7.14 18.10 4.93
CA GLU A 51 5.97 17.71 5.71
C GLU A 51 5.31 16.45 5.10
N ALA A 52 5.24 16.34 3.78
CA ALA A 52 4.68 15.19 3.10
C ALA A 52 5.47 13.89 3.36
N LEU A 53 6.80 13.97 3.44
CA LEU A 53 7.63 12.85 3.86
C LEU A 53 7.39 12.51 5.33
N LEU A 54 7.41 13.51 6.21
CA LEU A 54 7.21 13.34 7.66
C LEU A 54 5.88 12.65 7.97
N TRP A 55 4.78 13.06 7.35
CA TRP A 55 3.48 12.42 7.58
C TRP A 55 3.44 10.96 7.13
N ARG A 56 4.11 10.61 6.02
CA ARG A 56 4.26 9.21 5.62
C ARG A 56 5.06 8.41 6.64
N LEU A 57 6.16 8.97 7.16
CA LEU A 57 6.98 8.32 8.18
C LEU A 57 6.20 8.10 9.48
N ARG A 58 5.44 9.12 9.95
CA ARG A 58 4.57 9.02 11.14
C ARG A 58 3.49 7.93 10.97
N MET A 59 2.84 7.88 9.81
CA MET A 59 1.84 6.85 9.52
C MET A 59 2.44 5.45 9.54
N ILE A 60 3.56 5.26 8.84
CA ILE A 60 4.25 3.97 8.77
C ILE A 60 4.77 3.56 10.16
N GLY A 61 5.38 4.49 10.91
CA GLY A 61 5.89 4.23 12.26
C GLY A 61 4.79 3.89 13.27
N ALA A 62 3.58 4.45 13.11
CA ALA A 62 2.42 4.18 13.95
C ALA A 62 1.74 2.84 13.65
N ALA A 63 2.02 2.22 12.50
CA ALA A 63 1.37 0.99 12.04
C ALA A 63 1.54 -0.18 13.03
N LYS A 64 0.46 -0.94 13.24
CA LYS A 64 0.44 -2.11 14.14
C LYS A 64 0.01 -3.40 13.44
N LYS A 65 -0.75 -3.31 12.34
CA LYS A 65 -1.32 -4.45 11.64
C LYS A 65 -0.92 -4.49 10.18
N SER A 66 -1.21 -3.42 9.45
CA SER A 66 -1.10 -3.43 7.99
C SER A 66 -0.73 -2.07 7.41
N ILE A 67 0.02 -2.12 6.32
CA ILE A 67 0.32 -0.96 5.48
C ILE A 67 0.01 -1.33 4.03
N VAL A 68 -0.72 -0.47 3.33
CA VAL A 68 -0.82 -0.45 1.88
C VAL A 68 -0.11 0.79 1.38
N LEU A 69 0.83 0.64 0.45
CA LEU A 69 1.44 1.75 -0.28
C LEU A 69 1.21 1.52 -1.77
N ALA A 70 0.39 2.36 -2.39
CA ALA A 70 0.25 2.43 -3.83
C ALA A 70 0.97 3.66 -4.36
N THR A 71 1.82 3.49 -5.37
CA THR A 71 2.57 4.60 -5.93
C THR A 71 2.96 4.34 -7.38
N PHE A 72 2.86 5.38 -8.20
CA PHE A 72 3.26 5.32 -9.60
C PHE A 72 4.78 5.27 -9.77
N ASP A 73 5.50 6.15 -9.10
CA ASP A 73 6.96 6.30 -9.20
C ASP A 73 7.58 6.26 -7.80
N LEU A 74 8.11 5.10 -7.43
CA LEU A 74 8.96 4.90 -6.26
C LEU A 74 10.40 4.71 -6.76
N ARG A 75 11.33 5.45 -6.19
CA ARG A 75 12.76 5.35 -6.51
C ARG A 75 13.57 4.98 -5.27
N ALA A 76 14.73 4.39 -5.48
CA ALA A 76 15.70 4.16 -4.42
C ALA A 76 16.69 5.37 -4.33
N ASP A 77 16.14 6.59 -4.35
CA ASP A 77 16.82 7.85 -4.02
C ASP A 77 16.73 8.13 -2.50
N GLU A 78 17.04 9.34 -2.04
CA GLU A 78 17.11 9.61 -0.60
C GLU A 78 15.75 9.45 0.08
N SER A 79 14.70 10.12 -0.39
CA SER A 79 13.37 10.04 0.19
C SER A 79 12.71 8.68 -0.01
N GLY A 80 12.93 8.05 -1.16
CA GLY A 80 12.45 6.70 -1.39
C GLY A 80 13.16 5.68 -0.50
N THR A 81 14.45 5.86 -0.22
CA THR A 81 15.20 5.02 0.74
C THR A 81 14.71 5.26 2.16
N ASP A 82 14.30 6.46 2.54
CA ASP A 82 13.65 6.75 3.82
C ASP A 82 12.35 5.94 3.98
N LEU A 83 11.53 5.94 2.94
CA LEU A 83 10.30 5.13 2.95
C LEU A 83 10.60 3.63 3.02
N LEU A 84 11.58 3.14 2.25
CA LEU A 84 11.99 1.73 2.30
C LEU A 84 12.51 1.34 3.70
N ALA A 85 13.25 2.23 4.37
CA ALA A 85 13.75 2.03 5.73
C ALA A 85 12.59 1.96 6.74
N ALA A 86 11.64 2.88 6.67
CA ALA A 86 10.47 2.88 7.54
C ALA A 86 9.60 1.63 7.32
N LEU A 87 9.37 1.22 6.07
CA LEU A 87 8.64 -0.01 5.73
C LEU A 87 9.38 -1.26 6.22
N ASN A 88 10.73 -1.30 6.07
CA ASN A 88 11.52 -2.42 6.58
C ASN A 88 11.39 -2.57 8.10
N HIS A 89 11.47 -1.45 8.82
CA HIS A 89 11.31 -1.43 10.26
C HIS A 89 9.89 -1.85 10.71
N ALA A 90 8.84 -1.41 10.00
CA ALA A 90 7.48 -1.87 10.24
C ALA A 90 7.33 -3.38 9.97
N ALA A 91 7.92 -3.88 8.88
CA ALA A 91 7.91 -5.31 8.55
C ALA A 91 8.61 -6.15 9.61
N GLU A 92 9.74 -5.68 10.15
CA GLU A 92 10.46 -6.36 11.24
C GLU A 92 9.62 -6.46 12.51
N LYS A 93 8.75 -5.48 12.76
CA LYS A 93 7.76 -5.50 13.86
C LYS A 93 6.54 -6.39 13.57
N GLY A 94 6.49 -7.07 12.42
CA GLY A 94 5.44 -7.99 12.05
C GLY A 94 4.23 -7.33 11.36
N VAL A 95 4.35 -6.09 10.89
CA VAL A 95 3.29 -5.41 10.13
C VAL A 95 3.20 -6.00 8.73
N GLU A 96 2.01 -6.38 8.29
CA GLU A 96 1.74 -6.88 6.93
C GLU A 96 1.78 -5.73 5.93
N ILE A 97 2.58 -5.86 4.86
CA ILE A 97 2.81 -4.76 3.92
C ILE A 97 2.42 -5.19 2.51
N LYS A 98 1.62 -4.38 1.84
CA LYS A 98 1.29 -4.51 0.43
C LYS A 98 1.78 -3.28 -0.34
N LEU A 99 2.68 -3.49 -1.29
CA LEU A 99 3.18 -2.45 -2.19
C LEU A 99 2.56 -2.64 -3.56
N LEU A 100 1.84 -1.64 -4.07
CA LEU A 100 1.32 -1.63 -5.43
C LEU A 100 2.07 -0.58 -6.25
N ILE A 101 2.84 -1.04 -7.24
CA ILE A 101 3.79 -0.18 -7.96
C ILE A 101 3.59 -0.35 -9.48
N ASP A 102 3.67 0.76 -10.22
CA ASP A 102 3.63 0.69 -11.68
C ASP A 102 4.81 -0.07 -12.26
N GLY A 103 4.54 -0.94 -13.23
CA GLY A 103 5.54 -1.87 -13.75
C GLY A 103 6.67 -1.24 -14.55
N ILE A 104 6.46 -0.08 -15.19
CA ILE A 104 7.56 0.64 -15.88
C ILE A 104 8.51 1.23 -14.85
N TYR A 105 7.99 1.92 -13.84
CA TYR A 105 8.80 2.57 -12.82
C TYR A 105 9.51 1.56 -11.92
N GLN A 106 8.84 0.46 -11.55
CA GLN A 106 9.48 -0.65 -10.85
C GLN A 106 10.67 -1.20 -11.64
N GLN A 107 10.53 -1.39 -12.94
CA GLN A 107 11.60 -1.91 -13.79
C GLN A 107 12.77 -0.93 -13.92
N LEU A 108 12.51 0.37 -14.04
CA LEU A 108 13.53 1.39 -14.28
C LEU A 108 14.30 1.77 -13.02
N PHE A 109 13.62 1.87 -11.87
CA PHE A 109 14.19 2.51 -10.68
C PHE A 109 14.36 1.58 -9.47
N LEU A 110 13.63 0.44 -9.41
CA LEU A 110 13.67 -0.44 -8.25
C LEU A 110 14.26 -1.82 -8.52
N ASN A 111 14.23 -2.28 -9.76
CA ASN A 111 14.67 -3.64 -10.09
C ASN A 111 16.15 -3.90 -9.74
N GLY A 112 16.98 -2.85 -9.77
CA GLY A 112 18.40 -2.91 -9.40
C GLY A 112 18.69 -2.60 -7.93
N SER A 113 17.72 -2.07 -7.15
CA SER A 113 17.93 -1.71 -5.75
C SER A 113 17.98 -2.96 -4.88
N ARG A 114 19.06 -3.10 -4.11
CA ARG A 114 19.22 -4.19 -3.15
C ARG A 114 18.36 -3.96 -1.90
N GLU A 115 18.16 -2.72 -1.50
CA GLU A 115 17.32 -2.29 -0.39
C GLU A 115 15.86 -2.69 -0.67
N PHE A 116 15.37 -2.40 -1.86
CA PHE A 116 14.03 -2.83 -2.28
C PHE A 116 13.91 -4.36 -2.35
N GLN A 117 14.94 -5.04 -2.88
CA GLN A 117 14.95 -6.51 -2.93
C GLN A 117 14.99 -7.13 -1.52
N ALA A 118 15.74 -6.54 -0.60
CA ALA A 118 15.77 -6.95 0.82
C ALA A 118 14.38 -6.82 1.44
N LEU A 119 13.77 -5.62 1.40
CA LEU A 119 12.42 -5.40 1.92
C LEU A 119 11.42 -6.43 1.37
N THR A 120 11.40 -6.63 0.06
CA THR A 120 10.43 -7.51 -0.62
C THR A 120 10.74 -9.00 -0.49
N SER A 121 11.85 -9.38 0.13
CA SER A 121 12.16 -10.77 0.49
C SER A 121 11.58 -11.21 1.84
N ARG A 122 11.04 -10.26 2.64
CA ARG A 122 10.35 -10.59 3.89
C ARG A 122 9.00 -11.26 3.61
N GLU A 123 8.61 -12.23 4.44
CA GLU A 123 7.38 -13.01 4.25
C GLU A 123 6.10 -12.19 4.37
N ASN A 124 6.12 -11.14 5.19
CA ASN A 124 5.01 -10.22 5.40
C ASN A 124 5.02 -9.00 4.48
N VAL A 125 5.77 -9.05 3.36
CA VAL A 125 5.81 -8.00 2.35
C VAL A 125 5.43 -8.55 0.98
N GLU A 126 4.29 -8.15 0.46
CA GLU A 126 3.80 -8.50 -0.87
C GLU A 126 3.92 -7.31 -1.82
N VAL A 127 4.33 -7.57 -3.06
CA VAL A 127 4.43 -6.54 -4.11
C VAL A 127 3.53 -6.88 -5.27
N GLY A 128 2.57 -6.04 -5.57
CA GLY A 128 1.81 -6.03 -6.80
C GLY A 128 2.47 -5.12 -7.83
N VAL A 129 2.93 -5.70 -8.94
CA VAL A 129 3.48 -4.93 -10.06
C VAL A 129 2.39 -4.75 -11.09
N TYR A 130 1.88 -3.52 -11.24
CA TYR A 130 0.82 -3.20 -12.18
C TYR A 130 1.34 -3.17 -13.61
N ASN A 131 0.79 -3.99 -14.48
CA ASN A 131 1.12 -4.13 -15.90
C ASN A 131 2.63 -4.09 -16.17
N PRO A 132 3.40 -5.09 -15.68
CA PRO A 132 4.85 -5.14 -15.84
C PRO A 132 5.24 -5.17 -17.31
N VAL A 133 6.39 -4.58 -17.62
CA VAL A 133 6.92 -4.57 -18.99
C VAL A 133 7.21 -6.01 -19.44
N SER A 134 6.58 -6.40 -20.54
CA SER A 134 6.78 -7.71 -21.17
C SER A 134 6.66 -7.59 -22.68
N PRO A 135 7.24 -8.50 -23.45
CA PRO A 135 7.13 -8.48 -24.92
C PRO A 135 5.68 -8.49 -25.40
N VAL A 136 4.80 -9.21 -24.71
CA VAL A 136 3.35 -9.25 -25.02
C VAL A 136 2.64 -7.99 -24.54
N GLY A 137 3.13 -7.35 -23.48
CA GLY A 137 2.58 -6.12 -22.89
C GLY A 137 2.92 -4.84 -23.67
N LEU A 138 3.76 -4.88 -24.71
CA LEU A 138 4.16 -3.70 -25.46
C LEU A 138 2.98 -2.93 -26.06
N PHE A 139 1.88 -3.60 -26.41
CA PHE A 139 0.65 -2.96 -26.92
C PHE A 139 -0.21 -2.33 -25.81
N LYS A 140 0.14 -2.54 -24.54
CA LYS A 140 -0.56 -2.01 -23.37
C LYS A 140 0.31 -1.03 -22.57
N LEU A 141 1.34 -0.43 -23.17
CA LEU A 141 2.26 0.47 -22.47
C LEU A 141 1.57 1.69 -21.84
N ASN A 142 0.45 2.13 -22.39
CA ASN A 142 -0.34 3.25 -21.87
C ASN A 142 -1.30 2.86 -20.73
N TYR A 143 -1.46 1.58 -20.43
CA TYR A 143 -2.22 1.13 -19.27
C TYR A 143 -1.33 1.22 -18.04
N ARG A 144 -1.34 2.38 -17.39
CA ARG A 144 -0.53 2.67 -16.22
C ARG A 144 -1.39 2.96 -15.02
N MET A 145 -0.99 2.46 -13.86
CA MET A 145 -1.54 2.88 -12.59
C MET A 145 -0.89 4.21 -12.20
N HIS A 146 -1.70 5.23 -11.93
CA HIS A 146 -1.17 6.55 -11.55
C HIS A 146 -1.53 6.96 -10.13
N ASP A 147 -1.93 6.00 -9.31
CA ASP A 147 -2.36 6.22 -7.93
C ASP A 147 -1.18 6.49 -7.00
N LYS A 148 -1.44 7.27 -5.96
CA LYS A 148 -0.47 7.60 -4.91
C LYS A 148 -1.21 7.74 -3.58
N TYR A 149 -1.19 6.67 -2.78
CA TYR A 149 -1.78 6.68 -1.46
C TYR A 149 -1.08 5.70 -0.50
N VAL A 150 -1.24 5.98 0.78
CA VAL A 150 -0.84 5.10 1.88
C VAL A 150 -2.07 4.85 2.75
N ILE A 151 -2.35 3.59 3.09
CA ILE A 151 -3.39 3.21 4.06
C ILE A 151 -2.70 2.50 5.22
N VAL A 152 -3.08 2.81 6.45
CA VAL A 152 -2.50 2.21 7.66
C VAL A 152 -3.59 1.75 8.62
N ASP A 153 -3.54 0.47 8.99
CA ASP A 153 -4.31 -0.17 10.07
C ASP A 153 -5.82 -0.01 9.98
N ASP A 154 -6.39 0.18 8.78
CA ASP A 154 -7.81 0.50 8.60
C ASP A 154 -8.26 1.69 9.47
N LYS A 155 -7.36 2.67 9.66
CA LYS A 155 -7.59 3.83 10.53
C LYS A 155 -7.29 5.17 9.87
N MET A 156 -6.37 5.20 8.95
CA MET A 156 -5.97 6.42 8.28
C MET A 156 -5.45 6.15 6.88
N TYR A 157 -5.58 7.14 6.04
CA TYR A 157 -4.93 7.13 4.74
C TYR A 157 -4.40 8.51 4.36
N LEU A 158 -3.40 8.51 3.48
CA LEU A 158 -2.90 9.71 2.82
C LEU A 158 -3.04 9.49 1.33
N LEU A 159 -3.71 10.41 0.65
CA LEU A 159 -3.98 10.35 -0.79
C LEU A 159 -3.61 11.69 -1.43
N GLY A 160 -2.93 11.65 -2.57
CA GLY A 160 -2.55 12.89 -3.26
C GLY A 160 -1.85 12.68 -4.58
N GLY A 161 -1.15 13.70 -5.03
CA GLY A 161 -0.43 13.71 -6.30
C GLY A 161 1.06 13.35 -6.21
N ARG A 162 1.64 13.29 -5.00
CA ARG A 162 3.07 13.09 -4.81
C ARG A 162 3.52 11.65 -5.06
N ASN A 163 4.49 11.50 -5.96
CA ASN A 163 5.26 10.27 -6.09
C ASN A 163 6.22 10.07 -4.91
N SER A 164 6.79 8.89 -4.80
CA SER A 164 7.69 8.49 -3.70
C SER A 164 9.14 8.61 -4.13
N ASN A 165 9.60 9.84 -4.33
CA ASN A 165 10.97 10.18 -4.73
C ASN A 165 11.33 11.62 -4.35
N ASP A 166 12.62 12.00 -4.48
CA ASP A 166 13.18 13.27 -4.01
C ASP A 166 12.54 14.52 -4.62
N ILE A 167 11.97 14.41 -5.82
CA ILE A 167 11.31 15.54 -6.49
C ILE A 167 10.05 15.97 -5.77
N PHE A 168 9.40 15.03 -5.05
CA PHE A 168 8.11 15.23 -4.39
C PHE A 168 8.16 15.17 -2.86
N LEU A 169 9.19 14.56 -2.28
CA LEU A 169 9.26 14.29 -0.85
C LEU A 169 10.59 14.75 -0.24
N GLY A 170 10.51 15.38 0.94
CA GLY A 170 11.69 15.85 1.65
C GLY A 170 12.31 17.11 1.05
N ASP A 171 13.54 17.38 1.44
CA ASP A 171 14.35 18.53 1.06
C ASP A 171 15.69 18.12 0.37
N TYR A 172 15.69 16.97 -0.30
CA TYR A 172 16.89 16.33 -0.83
C TYR A 172 17.38 16.91 -2.16
N THR A 173 16.54 17.67 -2.87
CA THR A 173 16.88 18.28 -4.15
C THR A 173 16.31 19.68 -4.29
N SER A 174 16.95 20.52 -5.09
CA SER A 174 16.40 21.82 -5.49
C SER A 174 15.38 21.74 -6.64
N ASP A 175 15.37 20.62 -7.37
CA ASP A 175 14.43 20.36 -8.45
C ASP A 175 13.17 19.73 -7.86
N ILE A 176 12.24 20.55 -7.37
CA ILE A 176 11.05 20.11 -6.69
C ILE A 176 9.80 20.28 -7.54
N ASN A 177 8.87 19.33 -7.40
CA ASN A 177 7.48 19.50 -7.78
C ASN A 177 6.63 19.77 -6.53
N VAL A 178 5.79 20.77 -6.61
CA VAL A 178 4.81 21.07 -5.57
C VAL A 178 3.49 20.38 -5.92
N ASP A 179 2.95 19.67 -4.95
CA ASP A 179 1.66 19.00 -5.07
C ASP A 179 0.94 19.04 -3.73
N ARG A 180 -0.25 18.51 -3.65
CA ARG A 180 -1.05 18.45 -2.43
C ARG A 180 -1.44 17.02 -2.10
N ASP A 181 -1.27 16.67 -0.82
CA ASP A 181 -1.81 15.44 -0.25
C ASP A 181 -2.88 15.78 0.80
N ILE A 182 -3.80 14.85 0.99
CA ILE A 182 -4.80 14.88 2.05
C ILE A 182 -4.56 13.68 2.95
N LEU A 183 -4.26 13.95 4.21
CA LEU A 183 -4.32 12.95 5.28
C LEU A 183 -5.76 12.87 5.76
N VAL A 184 -6.27 11.66 5.89
CA VAL A 184 -7.58 11.36 6.47
C VAL A 184 -7.40 10.41 7.63
N CYS A 185 -7.96 10.76 8.79
CA CYS A 185 -7.99 9.94 9.99
C CYS A 185 -9.44 9.55 10.31
N ASP A 186 -9.71 8.24 10.36
CA ASP A 186 -10.99 7.71 10.79
C ASP A 186 -11.10 7.72 12.32
N THR A 187 -12.20 8.26 12.85
CA THR A 187 -12.52 8.25 14.28
C THR A 187 -13.59 7.22 14.65
N THR A 188 -14.03 6.41 13.70
CA THR A 188 -15.14 5.45 13.84
C THR A 188 -14.69 4.00 13.97
N ASN A 189 -13.40 3.76 14.20
CA ASN A 189 -12.78 2.44 14.29
C ASN A 189 -12.94 1.61 13.00
N GLY A 190 -12.51 2.15 11.87
CA GLY A 190 -12.51 1.48 10.57
C GLY A 190 -13.85 1.51 9.83
N LYS A 191 -14.76 2.43 10.23
CA LYS A 191 -16.07 2.59 9.60
C LYS A 191 -16.21 3.90 8.82
N GLY A 192 -15.11 4.64 8.63
CA GLY A 192 -15.09 5.82 7.80
C GLY A 192 -15.46 5.47 6.36
N GLU A 193 -16.43 6.16 5.78
CA GLU A 193 -16.94 5.84 4.45
C GLU A 193 -15.84 5.95 3.40
N SER A 194 -15.06 7.02 3.41
CA SER A 194 -14.01 7.23 2.40
C SER A 194 -12.83 6.26 2.57
N LEU A 195 -12.52 5.85 3.80
CA LEU A 195 -11.50 4.84 4.07
C LEU A 195 -11.90 3.48 3.48
N GLN A 196 -13.15 3.04 3.74
CA GLN A 196 -13.68 1.78 3.20
C GLN A 196 -13.75 1.80 1.66
N GLU A 197 -14.13 2.94 1.07
CA GLU A 197 -14.13 3.11 -0.39
C GLU A 197 -12.72 2.98 -0.97
N LEU A 198 -11.70 3.57 -0.35
CA LEU A 198 -10.31 3.47 -0.79
C LEU A 198 -9.76 2.06 -0.66
N GLU A 199 -10.08 1.36 0.43
CA GLU A 199 -9.71 -0.04 0.63
C GLU A 199 -10.35 -0.95 -0.42
N ALA A 200 -11.65 -0.77 -0.68
CA ALA A 200 -12.36 -1.51 -1.72
C ALA A 200 -11.75 -1.25 -3.12
N TYR A 201 -11.43 -0.01 -3.42
CA TYR A 201 -10.74 0.37 -4.65
C TYR A 201 -9.36 -0.30 -4.75
N PHE A 202 -8.55 -0.27 -3.67
CA PHE A 202 -7.27 -0.96 -3.64
C PHE A 202 -7.44 -2.46 -3.93
N GLN A 203 -8.39 -3.13 -3.28
CA GLN A 203 -8.62 -4.56 -3.49
C GLN A 203 -9.06 -4.86 -4.94
N GLN A 204 -9.85 -3.99 -5.54
CA GLN A 204 -10.22 -4.11 -6.95
C GLN A 204 -8.98 -4.08 -7.87
N ILE A 205 -8.12 -3.06 -7.71
CA ILE A 205 -6.90 -2.93 -8.53
C ILE A 205 -5.91 -4.05 -8.25
N TRP A 206 -5.73 -4.43 -6.96
CA TRP A 206 -4.82 -5.50 -6.56
C TRP A 206 -5.17 -6.85 -7.20
N ASN A 207 -6.43 -7.11 -7.42
CA ASN A 207 -6.93 -8.36 -8.01
C ASN A 207 -7.07 -8.31 -9.54
N GLU A 208 -6.68 -7.23 -10.20
CA GLU A 208 -6.70 -7.18 -11.67
C GLU A 208 -5.72 -8.16 -12.31
N ASP A 209 -6.11 -8.76 -13.42
CA ASP A 209 -5.28 -9.72 -14.20
C ASP A 209 -3.92 -9.15 -14.61
N CYS A 210 -3.82 -7.84 -14.75
CA CYS A 210 -2.59 -7.15 -15.14
C CYS A 210 -1.61 -6.97 -13.98
N VAL A 211 -2.03 -7.17 -12.72
CA VAL A 211 -1.15 -7.13 -11.54
C VAL A 211 -0.43 -8.45 -11.38
N LYS A 212 0.88 -8.40 -11.24
CA LYS A 212 1.73 -9.58 -11.00
C LYS A 212 2.31 -9.50 -9.59
N LEU A 213 1.91 -10.46 -8.76
CA LEU A 213 2.36 -10.55 -7.38
C LEU A 213 3.78 -11.11 -7.28
N LYS A 214 4.58 -10.52 -6.40
CA LYS A 214 5.93 -10.94 -6.04
C LYS A 214 6.09 -10.84 -4.52
N GLY A 215 6.96 -11.67 -3.93
CA GLY A 215 7.19 -11.68 -2.47
C GLY A 215 6.05 -12.31 -1.68
N GLY A 216 6.08 -12.13 -0.36
CA GLY A 216 5.08 -12.64 0.56
C GLY A 216 5.13 -14.15 0.81
N ARG A 217 4.38 -14.58 1.84
CA ARG A 217 4.19 -16.00 2.14
C ARG A 217 3.42 -16.66 1.00
N LYS A 218 3.96 -17.72 0.39
CA LYS A 218 3.18 -18.57 -0.52
C LYS A 218 2.03 -19.19 0.28
N LYS A 219 0.80 -18.69 0.09
CA LYS A 219 -0.39 -19.35 0.61
C LYS A 219 -0.45 -20.74 -0.02
N ASN A 220 -0.24 -21.77 0.79
CA ASN A 220 -0.51 -23.14 0.35
C ASN A 220 -2.01 -23.24 0.06
N SER A 221 -2.37 -23.83 -1.07
CA SER A 221 -3.76 -24.02 -1.52
C SER A 221 -4.66 -24.74 -0.51
N SER A 222 -4.08 -25.36 0.53
CA SER A 222 -4.79 -25.99 1.65
C SER A 222 -5.31 -25.00 2.71
N GLU A 223 -4.77 -23.79 2.81
CA GLU A 223 -5.26 -22.79 3.78
C GLU A 223 -6.48 -22.01 3.24
N ILE A 224 -6.64 -21.95 1.92
CA ILE A 224 -7.79 -21.27 1.30
C ILE A 224 -9.07 -22.09 1.53
N SER A 225 -8.99 -23.43 1.45
CA SER A 225 -10.14 -24.30 1.68
C SER A 225 -10.64 -24.29 3.14
N VAL A 226 -9.76 -24.09 4.11
CA VAL A 226 -10.11 -24.04 5.53
C VAL A 226 -10.79 -22.72 5.90
N LEU A 227 -10.46 -21.61 5.21
CA LEU A 227 -11.09 -20.31 5.45
C LEU A 227 -12.46 -20.18 4.74
N GLU A 228 -12.65 -20.86 3.62
CA GLU A 228 -13.93 -20.95 2.92
C GLU A 228 -14.92 -21.87 3.66
N GLU A 229 -14.47 -23.01 4.22
CA GLU A 229 -15.29 -23.87 5.09
C GLU A 229 -15.67 -23.21 6.42
N ALA A 230 -14.79 -22.37 7.01
CA ALA A 230 -15.09 -21.66 8.25
C ALA A 230 -16.08 -20.48 8.08
N ALA A 231 -16.27 -20.00 6.85
CA ALA A 231 -17.25 -18.95 6.55
C ALA A 231 -18.67 -19.50 6.31
N ASP A 232 -18.79 -20.77 5.92
CA ASP A 232 -20.08 -21.41 5.61
C ASP A 232 -20.73 -22.07 6.86
N ASP A 233 -19.95 -22.32 7.93
CA ASP A 233 -20.44 -22.95 9.17
C ASP A 233 -20.98 -21.97 10.23
N SER A 234 -21.15 -20.68 9.92
CA SER A 234 -21.67 -19.71 10.91
C SER A 234 -23.19 -19.51 10.92
N GLU A 235 -23.94 -20.27 10.12
CA GLU A 235 -25.42 -20.34 10.24
C GLU A 235 -25.89 -21.74 10.60
N GLY A 236 -26.06 -21.99 11.87
CA GLY A 236 -26.97 -23.07 12.34
C GLY A 236 -26.45 -23.99 13.43
N SER A 237 -27.07 -23.79 14.57
CA SER A 237 -27.43 -24.78 15.61
C SER A 237 -26.52 -24.97 16.81
N GLU A 238 -27.05 -24.46 17.92
CA GLU A 238 -26.80 -24.97 19.29
C GLU A 238 -27.20 -26.46 19.38
N SER A 239 -26.31 -27.27 19.87
CA SER A 239 -26.58 -28.21 21.00
C SER A 239 -25.56 -29.34 21.10
N ASN A 240 -25.21 -29.60 22.37
CA ASN A 240 -24.64 -30.83 22.95
C ASN A 240 -23.11 -30.99 23.07
N LEU A 241 -22.69 -30.54 24.25
CA LEU A 241 -21.50 -31.05 24.96
C LEU A 241 -21.64 -32.56 25.24
N LYS A 242 -20.63 -33.34 24.90
CA LYS A 242 -20.17 -34.45 25.75
C LYS A 242 -18.66 -34.62 25.64
N ASN A 243 -18.04 -34.59 26.83
CA ASN A 243 -16.65 -34.91 27.10
C ASN A 243 -16.22 -36.28 26.58
N SER A 244 -15.03 -36.34 25.98
CA SER A 244 -14.00 -37.31 26.38
C SER A 244 -12.68 -37.09 25.61
N ASP A 245 -11.59 -37.19 26.37
CA ASP A 245 -10.24 -37.49 25.97
C ASP A 245 -9.35 -36.34 25.41
N ILE A 246 -8.85 -35.56 26.38
CA ILE A 246 -7.58 -34.80 26.26
C ILE A 246 -6.44 -35.82 26.22
N VAL A 247 -5.86 -36.02 25.06
CA VAL A 247 -4.50 -36.57 24.93
C VAL A 247 -3.62 -35.47 24.40
N ASN A 248 -2.58 -35.18 25.18
CA ASN A 248 -1.52 -34.21 24.93
C ASN A 248 -0.97 -34.29 23.49
N GLY A 249 -1.20 -33.23 22.73
CA GLY A 249 -0.46 -32.87 21.53
C GLY A 249 -0.19 -31.39 21.60
N LYS A 250 0.81 -30.94 22.38
CA LYS A 250 1.44 -29.66 22.15
C LYS A 250 2.04 -29.72 20.75
N SER A 251 1.32 -29.24 19.73
CA SER A 251 1.94 -28.85 18.50
C SER A 251 2.66 -27.54 18.79
N ASN A 252 3.96 -27.60 18.84
CA ASN A 252 4.86 -26.46 18.74
C ASN A 252 4.66 -25.86 17.32
N ALA A 253 3.66 -25.01 17.17
CA ALA A 253 3.62 -24.04 16.10
C ALA A 253 4.47 -22.83 16.53
N GLU A 254 5.67 -23.08 17.00
CA GLU A 254 6.75 -22.11 17.00
C GLU A 254 7.18 -22.01 15.54
N ASN A 255 7.12 -20.80 14.99
CA ASN A 255 7.60 -20.40 13.69
C ASN A 255 8.96 -21.01 13.38
N GLU A 256 9.01 -22.20 12.80
CA GLU A 256 10.20 -22.68 12.10
C GLU A 256 10.33 -21.79 10.85
N ILE A 257 11.19 -20.78 10.97
CA ILE A 257 11.70 -20.07 9.80
C ILE A 257 12.29 -21.14 8.91
N THR A 258 11.71 -21.35 7.72
CA THR A 258 12.19 -22.37 6.80
C THR A 258 13.62 -22.07 6.39
N ASP A 259 14.42 -23.11 6.07
CA ASP A 259 15.80 -22.95 5.62
C ASP A 259 15.91 -21.95 4.43
N GLU A 260 14.91 -21.96 3.54
CA GLU A 260 14.83 -21.01 2.43
C GLU A 260 14.67 -19.56 2.90
N THR A 261 13.91 -19.33 3.95
CA THR A 261 13.74 -17.98 4.55
C THR A 261 15.01 -17.52 5.23
N GLN A 262 15.70 -18.41 5.95
CA GLN A 262 16.99 -18.09 6.58
C GLN A 262 18.06 -17.76 5.54
N GLU A 263 18.12 -18.50 4.43
CA GLU A 263 19.05 -18.21 3.32
C GLU A 263 18.75 -16.84 2.68
N LYS A 264 17.47 -16.52 2.45
CA LYS A 264 17.06 -15.18 1.93
C LYS A 264 17.44 -14.06 2.89
N LEU A 265 17.18 -14.23 4.18
CA LEU A 265 17.53 -13.23 5.21
C LEU A 265 19.03 -13.01 5.27
N SER A 266 19.83 -14.10 5.30
CA SER A 266 21.29 -13.98 5.32
C SER A 266 21.87 -13.31 4.08
N LYS A 267 21.25 -13.51 2.92
CA LYS A 267 21.65 -12.89 1.66
C LYS A 267 21.54 -11.36 1.68
N TYR A 268 20.56 -10.82 2.39
CA TYR A 268 20.28 -9.38 2.45
C TYR A 268 20.65 -8.73 3.80
N GLU A 269 21.38 -9.43 4.66
CA GLU A 269 21.71 -8.96 6.01
C GLU A 269 22.31 -7.55 6.04
N LYS A 270 23.26 -7.25 5.14
CA LYS A 270 23.86 -5.90 5.05
C LYS A 270 22.85 -4.83 4.66
N GLN A 271 21.89 -5.17 3.80
CA GLN A 271 20.85 -4.25 3.38
C GLN A 271 19.83 -4.00 4.50
N TYR A 272 19.47 -5.03 5.25
CA TYR A 272 18.64 -4.85 6.45
C TYR A 272 19.31 -3.94 7.47
N GLN A 273 20.58 -4.17 7.78
CA GLN A 273 21.36 -3.30 8.68
C GLN A 273 21.45 -1.87 8.16
N SER A 274 21.65 -1.68 6.84
CA SER A 274 21.66 -0.36 6.22
C SER A 274 20.32 0.36 6.35
N LEU A 275 19.21 -0.33 6.11
CA LEU A 275 17.86 0.22 6.24
C LEU A 275 17.54 0.56 7.72
N GLU A 276 17.95 -0.28 8.67
CA GLU A 276 17.76 0.00 10.11
C GLU A 276 18.61 1.20 10.57
N MET A 277 19.85 1.33 10.12
CA MET A 277 20.67 2.51 10.39
C MET A 277 20.06 3.78 9.79
N ARG A 278 19.50 3.68 8.56
CA ARG A 278 18.78 4.80 7.93
C ARG A 278 17.55 5.19 8.75
N TYR A 279 16.77 4.22 9.19
CA TYR A 279 15.61 4.47 10.04
C TYR A 279 15.98 5.09 11.38
N ALA A 280 17.07 4.62 12.02
CA ALA A 280 17.58 5.23 13.24
C ALA A 280 17.96 6.72 13.05
N SER A 281 18.59 7.06 11.93
CA SER A 281 18.88 8.46 11.59
C SER A 281 17.61 9.29 11.36
N LEU A 282 16.56 8.68 10.78
CA LEU A 282 15.25 9.34 10.63
C LEU A 282 14.60 9.62 11.98
N LYS A 283 14.74 8.71 12.96
CA LYS A 283 14.25 8.92 14.33
C LYS A 283 15.00 10.03 15.06
N GLU A 284 16.27 10.25 14.75
CA GLU A 284 17.03 11.39 15.28
C GLU A 284 16.56 12.71 14.65
N LYS A 285 16.29 12.71 13.33
CA LYS A 285 15.79 13.89 12.62
C LYS A 285 14.33 14.22 13.00
N TYR A 286 13.48 13.20 13.10
CA TYR A 286 12.05 13.30 13.35
C TYR A 286 11.69 12.46 14.59
N THR A 287 11.78 13.05 15.77
CA THR A 287 11.75 12.33 17.06
C THR A 287 10.41 11.65 17.37
N ASP A 288 9.35 11.97 16.64
CA ASP A 288 7.97 11.52 16.90
C ASP A 288 7.41 10.54 15.84
N ILE A 289 8.25 10.01 14.94
CA ILE A 289 7.74 9.13 13.86
C ILE A 289 7.20 7.78 14.31
N GLU A 290 7.49 7.33 15.54
CA GLU A 290 6.95 6.06 16.07
C GLU A 290 5.81 6.25 17.08
N ASP A 291 5.78 7.36 17.78
CA ASP A 291 4.87 7.63 18.90
C ASP A 291 4.02 8.89 18.73
N TYR A 292 3.94 9.38 17.48
CA TYR A 292 3.10 10.52 17.18
C TYR A 292 1.65 10.28 17.60
N SER A 293 1.10 11.17 18.41
CA SER A 293 -0.22 11.02 19.03
C SER A 293 -1.19 12.16 18.78
N SER A 294 -0.72 13.30 18.25
CA SER A 294 -1.53 14.50 18.04
C SER A 294 -2.39 14.48 16.76
N TRP A 295 -2.78 13.26 16.30
CA TRP A 295 -3.60 13.10 15.09
C TRP A 295 -4.89 13.93 15.13
N GLN A 296 -5.51 14.03 16.29
CA GLN A 296 -6.77 14.75 16.46
C GLN A 296 -6.56 16.26 16.48
N GLU A 297 -5.51 16.74 17.12
CA GLU A 297 -5.17 18.16 17.22
C GLU A 297 -4.74 18.73 15.87
N ASP A 298 -4.00 17.95 15.08
CA ASP A 298 -3.44 18.37 13.80
C ASP A 298 -4.37 18.16 12.61
N THR A 299 -5.57 17.66 12.83
CA THR A 299 -6.61 17.47 11.81
C THR A 299 -7.87 18.22 12.17
N ILE A 300 -8.69 18.55 11.18
CA ILE A 300 -10.01 19.15 11.36
C ILE A 300 -11.12 18.16 11.00
N PRO A 301 -12.30 18.22 11.65
CA PRO A 301 -13.44 17.39 11.28
C PRO A 301 -13.85 17.65 9.83
N ALA A 302 -14.12 16.60 9.08
CA ALA A 302 -14.76 16.68 7.77
C ALA A 302 -16.25 16.37 7.91
N ASN A 303 -17.11 17.14 7.22
CA ASN A 303 -18.52 16.81 7.17
C ASN A 303 -18.78 15.59 6.28
N LYS A 304 -18.13 15.55 5.12
CA LYS A 304 -18.19 14.43 4.19
C LYS A 304 -16.94 14.35 3.35
N ILE A 305 -16.46 13.15 3.11
CA ILE A 305 -15.41 12.86 2.13
C ILE A 305 -16.00 11.89 1.12
N THR A 306 -15.85 12.19 -0.15
CA THR A 306 -16.31 11.31 -1.23
C THR A 306 -15.14 11.04 -2.16
N LEU A 307 -14.81 9.78 -2.34
CA LEU A 307 -13.83 9.35 -3.34
C LEU A 307 -14.52 9.17 -4.69
N VAL A 308 -13.88 9.66 -5.73
CA VAL A 308 -14.34 9.49 -7.11
C VAL A 308 -13.23 8.79 -7.87
N ASN A 309 -13.51 7.57 -8.29
CA ASN A 309 -12.64 6.77 -9.14
C ASN A 309 -13.34 6.48 -10.48
N ASN A 310 -12.58 6.36 -11.57
CA ASN A 310 -13.09 6.09 -12.90
C ASN A 310 -12.29 4.97 -13.61
#